data_7d1c1a660544b3b1cf02c11426ce286c
#
_entry.id   7d1c1a660544b3b1cf02c11426ce286c
#
_cell.length_a   1.000
_cell.length_b   1.000
_cell.length_c   1.000
_cell.angle_alpha   90.00
_cell.angle_beta   90.00
_cell.angle_gamma   90.00
#
_symmetry.space_group_name_H-M   'P 1'
#
loop_
_entity.id
_entity.type
_entity.pdbx_description
1 polymer ?
#
loop_
_entity_poly.entity_id
_entity_poly.type
_entity_poly.pdbx_seq_one_letter_code
_entity_poly.pdbx_strand_id
1 'polypeptide(L)'
;MGATKFVLFIVEGETDELALGRALTSLFASGEHPGPRFGIVRGDITSVHALGAGNPASTIKRRLVDAVKEFLAKDKLRVTDLDAIVLLSDTDGAFIDDSLVIFDEDEPRCSYFEDRIETSNVASLRQRNQCKSSRLKTLSRTHELTCNKRKIPFKAAYMSRNLEHALSDCSGRVTQQKKYDLARKFSKKYGTDVIGFLELLTFLAPVGSYQDSWVYVARDNNSLLRGSNMKQTLEALPSSPIKAVSSL
;
A
#
# COMPACT_ATOMS: atom_id res chain seq x y z
N MET A 1 -26.44 6.99 20.14
CA MET A 1 -25.80 6.01 19.25
C MET A 1 -24.38 6.50 19.00
N GLY A 2 -23.36 5.71 19.37
CA GLY A 2 -21.96 6.03 19.07
C GLY A 2 -21.78 6.06 17.54
N ALA A 3 -21.01 7.04 17.03
CA ALA A 3 -20.72 7.12 15.62
C ALA A 3 -19.98 5.84 15.20
N THR A 4 -20.41 5.19 14.12
CA THR A 4 -19.77 4.00 13.59
C THR A 4 -18.36 4.38 13.10
N LYS A 5 -17.33 3.85 13.74
CA LYS A 5 -15.95 4.07 13.32
C LYS A 5 -15.67 3.35 12.01
N PHE A 6 -14.57 3.71 11.34
CA PHE A 6 -14.09 3.03 10.13
C PHE A 6 -12.56 3.07 10.04
N VAL A 7 -12.00 2.14 9.29
CA VAL A 7 -10.58 2.13 8.89
C VAL A 7 -10.46 2.78 7.52
N LEU A 8 -9.66 3.85 7.42
CA LEU A 8 -9.42 4.54 6.15
C LEU A 8 -8.22 3.93 5.43
N PHE A 9 -8.47 3.32 4.29
CA PHE A 9 -7.42 2.88 3.36
C PHE A 9 -7.12 4.01 2.37
N ILE A 10 -5.90 4.50 2.38
CA ILE A 10 -5.39 5.45 1.40
C ILE A 10 -4.69 4.64 0.30
N VAL A 11 -5.16 4.78 -0.93
CA VAL A 11 -4.68 4.07 -2.12
C VAL A 11 -4.29 5.04 -3.23
N GLU A 12 -3.44 4.61 -4.16
CA GLU A 12 -2.91 5.47 -5.22
C GLU A 12 -3.90 5.68 -6.38
N GLY A 13 -4.81 4.70 -6.59
CA GLY A 13 -5.74 4.75 -7.73
C GLY A 13 -7.07 4.05 -7.50
N GLU A 14 -8.00 4.32 -8.42
CA GLU A 14 -9.35 3.70 -8.43
C GLU A 14 -9.29 2.18 -8.65
N THR A 15 -8.25 1.69 -9.32
CA THR A 15 -8.05 0.25 -9.55
C THR A 15 -7.73 -0.49 -8.27
N ASP A 16 -7.08 0.16 -7.30
CA ASP A 16 -6.74 -0.43 -6.01
C ASP A 16 -8.01 -0.61 -5.16
N GLU A 17 -8.85 0.43 -5.11
CA GLU A 17 -10.17 0.34 -4.46
C GLU A 17 -11.06 -0.73 -5.14
N LEU A 18 -11.10 -0.76 -6.47
CA LEU A 18 -11.87 -1.74 -7.23
C LEU A 18 -11.42 -3.18 -6.94
N ALA A 19 -10.12 -3.42 -6.84
CA ALA A 19 -9.57 -4.73 -6.54
C ALA A 19 -9.89 -5.17 -5.10
N LEU A 20 -9.55 -4.32 -4.13
CA LEU A 20 -9.53 -4.71 -2.70
C LEU A 20 -10.83 -4.41 -1.97
N GLY A 21 -11.64 -3.46 -2.46
CA GLY A 21 -12.76 -2.89 -1.71
C GLY A 21 -13.75 -3.93 -1.22
N ARG A 22 -14.23 -4.82 -2.11
CA ARG A 22 -15.19 -5.87 -1.73
C ARG A 22 -14.59 -6.91 -0.79
N ALA A 23 -13.36 -7.37 -1.06
CA ALA A 23 -12.70 -8.38 -0.25
C ALA A 23 -12.43 -7.87 1.18
N LEU A 24 -11.94 -6.63 1.32
CA LEU A 24 -11.76 -6.01 2.62
C LEU A 24 -13.10 -5.75 3.32
N THR A 25 -14.14 -5.29 2.61
CA THR A 25 -15.47 -5.12 3.20
C THR A 25 -16.00 -6.44 3.78
N SER A 26 -15.90 -7.53 3.04
CA SER A 26 -16.34 -8.85 3.50
C SER A 26 -15.50 -9.35 4.69
N LEU A 27 -14.19 -9.12 4.66
CA LEU A 27 -13.29 -9.47 5.76
C LEU A 27 -13.63 -8.71 7.06
N PHE A 28 -13.87 -7.41 6.98
CA PHE A 28 -14.23 -6.60 8.14
C PHE A 28 -15.62 -6.93 8.68
N ALA A 29 -16.57 -7.27 7.81
CA ALA A 29 -17.93 -7.65 8.21
C ALA A 29 -17.98 -8.97 8.97
N SER A 30 -17.01 -9.88 8.77
CA SER A 30 -16.97 -11.19 9.45
C SER A 30 -16.71 -11.12 10.96
N GLY A 31 -16.28 -9.95 11.49
CA GLY A 31 -15.87 -9.81 12.89
C GLY A 31 -16.44 -8.61 13.64
N GLU A 32 -17.55 -8.02 13.19
CA GLU A 32 -18.17 -6.81 13.80
C GLU A 32 -17.18 -5.62 13.94
N HIS A 33 -16.18 -5.57 13.07
CA HIS A 33 -15.17 -4.53 13.09
C HIS A 33 -15.61 -3.27 12.36
N PRO A 34 -14.99 -2.11 12.66
CA PRO A 34 -15.18 -0.91 11.86
C PRO A 34 -14.88 -1.16 10.39
N GLY A 35 -15.86 -0.99 9.51
CA GLY A 35 -15.71 -1.29 8.09
C GLY A 35 -14.62 -0.45 7.40
N PRO A 36 -14.11 -0.89 6.25
CA PRO A 36 -13.14 -0.14 5.48
C PRO A 36 -13.83 1.00 4.70
N ARG A 37 -13.12 2.12 4.54
CA ARG A 37 -13.42 3.16 3.55
C ARG A 37 -12.15 3.48 2.75
N PHE A 38 -12.30 3.96 1.54
CA PHE A 38 -11.18 4.20 0.64
C PHE A 38 -11.05 5.69 0.32
N GLY A 39 -9.86 6.23 0.53
CA GLY A 39 -9.45 7.55 0.08
C GLY A 39 -8.44 7.42 -1.05
N ILE A 40 -8.77 7.93 -2.23
CA ILE A 40 -7.87 7.88 -3.39
C ILE A 40 -7.01 9.13 -3.38
N VAL A 41 -5.70 8.93 -3.32
CA VAL A 41 -4.71 9.99 -3.52
C VAL A 41 -4.24 9.89 -4.96
N ARG A 42 -4.60 10.88 -5.78
CA ARG A 42 -4.19 10.89 -7.18
C ARG A 42 -2.68 10.99 -7.32
N GLY A 43 -2.06 9.90 -7.76
CA GLY A 43 -0.62 9.77 -7.97
C GLY A 43 0.14 9.24 -6.74
N ASP A 44 1.32 8.70 -7.01
CA ASP A 44 2.21 8.14 -5.98
C ASP A 44 2.77 9.24 -5.06
N ILE A 45 2.23 9.34 -3.85
CA ILE A 45 2.68 10.31 -2.84
C ILE A 45 4.07 9.98 -2.32
N THR A 46 4.56 8.76 -2.54
CA THR A 46 5.85 8.30 -2.05
C THR A 46 7.01 8.62 -3.01
N SER A 47 6.74 8.80 -4.32
CA SER A 47 7.78 9.05 -5.34
C SER A 47 7.86 10.49 -5.87
N VAL A 48 6.95 11.39 -5.52
CA VAL A 48 6.92 12.76 -6.08
C VAL A 48 8.19 13.55 -5.71
N HIS A 49 8.94 13.96 -6.74
CA HIS A 49 10.18 14.71 -6.63
C HIS A 49 10.02 16.17 -6.15
N ALA A 50 8.87 16.75 -6.41
CA ALA A 50 8.67 18.17 -6.19
C ALA A 50 8.20 18.44 -4.77
N LEU A 51 9.14 18.73 -3.86
CA LEU A 51 8.84 19.65 -2.77
C LEU A 51 10.18 20.11 -2.17
N GLY A 52 10.37 21.42 -2.20
CA GLY A 52 11.56 22.14 -1.78
C GLY A 52 12.23 21.63 -0.50
N ALA A 53 13.36 22.24 -0.15
CA ALA A 53 14.33 21.88 0.90
C ALA A 53 13.75 21.69 2.33
N GLY A 54 12.76 20.81 2.50
CA GLY A 54 12.20 20.42 3.80
C GLY A 54 12.61 18.99 4.17
N ASN A 55 12.55 18.67 5.47
CA ASN A 55 12.78 17.30 5.95
C ASN A 55 11.81 16.31 5.26
N PRO A 56 12.29 15.33 4.48
CA PRO A 56 11.44 14.39 3.73
C PRO A 56 10.41 13.67 4.60
N ALA A 57 10.76 13.36 5.86
CA ALA A 57 9.89 12.67 6.80
C ALA A 57 8.68 13.53 7.23
N SER A 58 8.89 14.81 7.50
CA SER A 58 7.79 15.71 7.87
C SER A 58 6.86 15.98 6.69
N THR A 59 7.42 16.03 5.48
CA THR A 59 6.67 16.28 4.26
C THR A 59 5.72 15.14 3.92
N ILE A 60 6.16 13.87 3.99
CA ILE A 60 5.29 12.74 3.66
C ILE A 60 4.15 12.58 4.67
N LYS A 61 4.42 12.74 5.98
CA LYS A 61 3.37 12.70 7.01
C LYS A 61 2.34 13.81 6.83
N ARG A 62 2.78 15.04 6.51
CA ARG A 62 1.88 16.18 6.24
C ARG A 62 0.98 15.88 5.06
N ARG A 63 1.50 15.36 3.95
CA ARG A 63 0.70 14.98 2.78
C ARG A 63 -0.36 13.93 3.09
N LEU A 64 0.00 12.93 3.89
CA LEU A 64 -0.98 11.93 4.34
C LEU A 64 -2.08 12.57 5.18
N VAL A 65 -1.72 13.45 6.12
CA VAL A 65 -2.71 14.16 6.93
C VAL A 65 -3.59 15.06 6.08
N ASP A 66 -3.04 15.73 5.07
CA ASP A 66 -3.82 16.58 4.16
C ASP A 66 -4.78 15.73 3.31
N ALA A 67 -4.35 14.56 2.80
CA ALA A 67 -5.22 13.61 2.11
C ALA A 67 -6.35 13.08 3.01
N VAL A 68 -6.06 12.78 4.27
CA VAL A 68 -7.07 12.38 5.26
C VAL A 68 -8.09 13.50 5.48
N LYS A 69 -7.64 14.75 5.63
CA LYS A 69 -8.54 15.91 5.81
C LYS A 69 -9.43 16.12 4.59
N GLU A 70 -8.87 16.02 3.38
CA GLU A 70 -9.62 16.15 2.14
C GLU A 70 -10.72 15.06 2.04
N PHE A 71 -10.37 13.81 2.33
CA PHE A 71 -11.34 12.72 2.37
C PHE A 71 -12.47 12.99 3.39
N LEU A 72 -12.13 13.35 4.63
CA LEU A 72 -13.11 13.62 5.66
C LEU A 72 -14.03 14.80 5.30
N ALA A 73 -13.49 15.87 4.71
CA ALA A 73 -14.26 17.02 4.28
C ALA A 73 -15.23 16.67 3.15
N LYS A 74 -14.77 15.91 2.15
CA LYS A 74 -15.59 15.47 1.01
C LYS A 74 -16.80 14.64 1.46
N ASP A 75 -16.59 13.72 2.37
CA ASP A 75 -17.63 12.79 2.85
C ASP A 75 -18.37 13.31 4.09
N LYS A 76 -18.12 14.57 4.53
CA LYS A 76 -18.71 15.20 5.72
C LYS A 76 -18.51 14.36 6.99
N LEU A 77 -17.36 13.73 7.12
CA LEU A 77 -16.97 12.88 8.24
C LEU A 77 -16.10 13.64 9.24
N ARG A 78 -16.03 13.14 10.47
CA ARG A 78 -15.21 13.71 11.54
C ARG A 78 -13.98 12.83 11.79
N VAL A 79 -12.94 13.45 12.29
CA VAL A 79 -11.70 12.76 12.71
C VAL A 79 -11.99 11.72 13.82
N THR A 80 -13.05 11.92 14.60
CA THR A 80 -13.50 10.98 15.64
C THR A 80 -14.07 9.68 15.09
N ASP A 81 -14.47 9.68 13.83
CA ASP A 81 -15.07 8.52 13.16
C ASP A 81 -13.98 7.56 12.62
N LEU A 82 -12.70 8.01 12.64
CA LEU A 82 -11.56 7.17 12.28
C LEU A 82 -11.14 6.24 13.42
N ASP A 83 -11.03 4.95 13.12
CA ASP A 83 -10.42 3.94 13.99
C ASP A 83 -8.92 3.81 13.73
N ALA A 84 -8.56 3.70 12.45
CA ALA A 84 -7.17 3.65 11.98
C ALA A 84 -7.05 4.18 10.55
N ILE A 85 -5.81 4.44 10.13
CA ILE A 85 -5.43 4.79 8.75
C ILE A 85 -4.44 3.75 8.26
N VAL A 86 -4.67 3.21 7.06
CA VAL A 86 -3.75 2.33 6.34
C VAL A 86 -3.38 2.99 5.02
N LEU A 87 -2.10 3.23 4.79
CA LEU A 87 -1.60 3.56 3.46
C LEU A 87 -1.23 2.28 2.73
N LEU A 88 -1.76 2.08 1.54
CA LEU A 88 -1.29 1.05 0.63
C LEU A 88 -0.42 1.70 -0.44
N SER A 89 0.80 1.21 -0.63
CA SER A 89 1.74 1.76 -1.60
C SER A 89 2.48 0.67 -2.35
N ASP A 90 2.68 0.88 -3.63
CA ASP A 90 3.56 0.06 -4.45
C ASP A 90 5.02 0.32 -4.05
N THR A 91 5.87 -0.72 -4.07
CA THR A 91 7.30 -0.53 -3.82
C THR A 91 8.03 -0.03 -5.06
N ASP A 92 7.54 -0.33 -6.26
CA ASP A 92 8.20 -0.07 -7.55
C ASP A 92 9.68 -0.52 -7.57
N GLY A 93 10.04 -1.56 -6.81
CA GLY A 93 11.41 -2.01 -6.69
C GLY A 93 12.35 -1.01 -6.01
N ALA A 94 11.81 -0.07 -5.20
CA ALA A 94 12.59 1.06 -4.69
C ALA A 94 13.66 0.69 -3.65
N PHE A 95 13.72 -0.56 -3.20
CA PHE A 95 14.69 -1.00 -2.20
C PHE A 95 15.90 -1.76 -2.79
N ILE A 96 15.94 -1.99 -4.10
CA ILE A 96 17.10 -2.65 -4.72
C ILE A 96 18.34 -1.76 -4.65
N ASP A 97 19.51 -2.39 -4.75
CA ASP A 97 20.78 -1.68 -4.91
C ASP A 97 20.83 -0.92 -6.23
N ASP A 98 21.45 0.25 -6.23
CA ASP A 98 21.59 1.10 -7.42
C ASP A 98 22.33 0.39 -8.58
N SER A 99 23.19 -0.63 -8.31
CA SER A 99 23.87 -1.43 -9.32
C SER A 99 22.93 -2.35 -10.11
N LEU A 100 21.75 -2.67 -9.54
CA LEU A 100 20.71 -3.48 -10.19
C LEU A 100 19.77 -2.65 -11.08
N VAL A 101 19.99 -1.33 -11.19
CA VAL A 101 19.34 -0.46 -12.17
C VAL A 101 20.23 -0.39 -13.40
N ILE A 102 19.84 -1.10 -14.46
CA ILE A 102 20.63 -1.33 -15.68
C ILE A 102 20.16 -0.41 -16.80
N PHE A 103 21.10 0.11 -17.59
CA PHE A 103 20.80 0.91 -18.77
C PHE A 103 20.31 0.01 -19.91
N ASP A 104 19.18 0.38 -20.51
CA ASP A 104 18.63 -0.19 -21.73
C ASP A 104 18.03 0.94 -22.56
N GLU A 105 18.59 1.21 -23.75
CA GLU A 105 18.16 2.30 -24.63
C GLU A 105 16.76 2.09 -25.20
N ASP A 106 16.36 0.83 -25.39
CA ASP A 106 15.06 0.45 -25.93
C ASP A 106 13.93 0.55 -24.88
N GLU A 107 14.29 0.83 -23.60
CA GLU A 107 13.34 0.88 -22.48
C GLU A 107 13.10 2.32 -21.97
N PRO A 108 12.23 3.10 -22.63
CA PRO A 108 12.04 4.53 -22.33
C PRO A 108 11.40 4.80 -20.96
N ARG A 109 10.83 3.77 -20.31
CA ARG A 109 10.26 3.87 -18.95
C ARG A 109 11.08 3.02 -17.99
N CYS A 110 10.55 1.88 -17.59
CA CYS A 110 11.27 0.86 -16.87
C CYS A 110 10.61 -0.50 -17.03
N SER A 111 11.42 -1.55 -17.15
CA SER A 111 11.00 -2.94 -17.08
C SER A 111 11.52 -3.58 -15.80
N TYR A 112 10.63 -4.30 -15.11
CA TYR A 112 10.93 -4.95 -13.83
C TYR A 112 11.17 -6.43 -14.04
N PHE A 113 12.31 -6.90 -13.59
CA PHE A 113 12.67 -8.32 -13.50
C PHE A 113 12.75 -8.72 -12.03
N GLU A 114 12.97 -9.98 -11.72
CA GLU A 114 13.12 -10.44 -10.34
C GLU A 114 14.45 -10.04 -9.71
N ASP A 115 15.46 -9.77 -10.54
CA ASP A 115 16.84 -9.48 -10.14
C ASP A 115 17.31 -8.06 -10.48
N ARG A 116 16.59 -7.31 -11.32
CA ARG A 116 17.00 -5.97 -11.78
C ARG A 116 15.83 -5.13 -12.30
N ILE A 117 16.12 -3.86 -12.56
CA ILE A 117 15.25 -2.97 -13.33
C ILE A 117 16.03 -2.41 -14.51
N GLU A 118 15.47 -2.47 -15.72
CA GLU A 118 16.04 -1.89 -16.93
C GLU A 118 15.32 -0.59 -17.29
N THR A 119 16.09 0.42 -17.76
CA THR A 119 15.57 1.74 -18.14
C THR A 119 16.58 2.53 -18.96
N SER A 120 16.12 3.37 -19.87
CA SER A 120 16.99 4.34 -20.56
C SER A 120 17.38 5.56 -19.70
N ASN A 121 16.81 5.73 -18.50
CA ASN A 121 17.14 6.83 -17.60
C ASN A 121 17.51 6.35 -16.19
N VAL A 122 18.68 5.72 -16.08
CA VAL A 122 19.21 5.15 -14.85
C VAL A 122 19.31 6.18 -13.71
N ALA A 123 19.81 7.40 -14.00
CA ALA A 123 19.98 8.43 -12.97
C ALA A 123 18.64 8.85 -12.34
N SER A 124 17.63 9.10 -13.15
CA SER A 124 16.29 9.46 -12.68
C SER A 124 15.65 8.34 -11.88
N LEU A 125 15.82 7.09 -12.33
CA LEU A 125 15.23 5.94 -11.65
C LEU A 125 15.90 5.69 -10.28
N ARG A 126 17.22 5.77 -10.19
CA ARG A 126 17.96 5.68 -8.91
C ARG A 126 17.51 6.77 -7.93
N GLN A 127 17.41 8.03 -8.39
CA GLN A 127 16.90 9.12 -7.56
C GLN A 127 15.47 8.87 -7.08
N ARG A 128 14.57 8.37 -7.95
CA ARG A 128 13.20 7.97 -7.57
C ARG A 128 13.24 6.89 -6.49
N ASN A 129 14.04 5.84 -6.67
CA ASN A 129 14.15 4.73 -5.73
C ASN A 129 14.65 5.18 -4.36
N GLN A 130 15.69 6.02 -4.31
CA GLN A 130 16.22 6.59 -3.07
C GLN A 130 15.16 7.43 -2.33
N CYS A 131 14.44 8.29 -3.04
CA CYS A 131 13.36 9.08 -2.46
C CYS A 131 12.22 8.19 -1.92
N LYS A 132 11.76 7.23 -2.72
CA LYS A 132 10.64 6.35 -2.38
C LYS A 132 11.00 5.45 -1.20
N SER A 133 12.15 4.77 -1.25
CA SER A 133 12.60 3.89 -0.15
C SER A 133 12.79 4.64 1.17
N SER A 134 13.34 5.85 1.15
CA SER A 134 13.48 6.70 2.34
C SER A 134 12.12 7.05 2.95
N ARG A 135 11.12 7.40 2.13
CA ARG A 135 9.76 7.71 2.57
C ARG A 135 9.05 6.47 3.12
N LEU A 136 9.13 5.34 2.41
CA LEU A 136 8.55 4.07 2.87
C LEU A 136 9.18 3.61 4.20
N LYS A 137 10.51 3.74 4.37
CA LYS A 137 11.19 3.51 5.67
C LYS A 137 10.67 4.43 6.77
N THR A 138 10.38 5.69 6.47
CA THR A 138 9.78 6.62 7.44
C THR A 138 8.37 6.18 7.83
N LEU A 139 7.55 5.80 6.85
CA LEU A 139 6.16 5.40 7.06
C LEU A 139 6.05 4.07 7.81
N SER A 140 6.93 3.10 7.53
CA SER A 140 6.95 1.79 8.22
C SER A 140 7.18 1.91 9.73
N ARG A 141 7.88 2.98 10.16
CA ARG A 141 8.17 3.29 11.57
C ARG A 141 7.16 4.25 12.20
N THR A 142 6.18 4.72 11.41
CA THR A 142 5.15 5.64 11.91
C THR A 142 4.00 4.82 12.49
N HIS A 143 3.65 5.03 13.75
CA HIS A 143 2.60 4.29 14.44
C HIS A 143 1.29 5.07 14.51
N GLU A 144 1.35 6.39 14.42
CA GLU A 144 0.21 7.30 14.49
C GLU A 144 0.41 8.54 13.63
N LEU A 145 -0.69 9.09 13.13
CA LEU A 145 -0.75 10.40 12.47
C LEU A 145 -1.58 11.35 13.33
N THR A 146 -1.13 12.61 13.43
CA THR A 146 -1.89 13.64 14.14
C THR A 146 -2.72 14.46 13.16
N CYS A 147 -4.03 14.32 13.24
CA CYS A 147 -4.99 15.08 12.45
C CYS A 147 -5.92 15.85 13.41
N ASN A 148 -6.04 17.19 13.26
CA ASN A 148 -6.85 18.05 14.11
C ASN A 148 -6.60 17.80 15.62
N LYS A 149 -5.33 17.78 16.04
CA LYS A 149 -4.87 17.52 17.42
C LYS A 149 -5.17 16.10 17.94
N ARG A 150 -5.78 15.23 17.14
CA ARG A 150 -6.06 13.84 17.52
C ARG A 150 -5.01 12.91 16.90
N LYS A 151 -4.48 12.01 17.71
CA LYS A 151 -3.61 10.91 17.27
C LYS A 151 -4.48 9.76 16.78
N ILE A 152 -4.19 9.29 15.57
CA ILE A 152 -4.92 8.21 14.90
C ILE A 152 -3.90 7.10 14.60
N PRO A 153 -4.19 5.85 14.98
CA PRO A 153 -3.35 4.70 14.63
C PRO A 153 -3.09 4.65 13.11
N PHE A 154 -1.84 4.42 12.74
CA PHE A 154 -1.40 4.40 11.34
C PHE A 154 -0.55 3.17 11.06
N LYS A 155 -0.76 2.55 9.90
CA LYS A 155 0.09 1.53 9.32
C LYS A 155 0.29 1.79 7.83
N ALA A 156 1.46 1.42 7.32
CA ALA A 156 1.73 1.36 5.89
C ALA A 156 1.77 -0.10 5.45
N ALA A 157 1.07 -0.42 4.36
CA ALA A 157 1.18 -1.70 3.68
C ALA A 157 1.89 -1.50 2.35
N TYR A 158 2.63 -2.50 1.90
CA TYR A 158 3.24 -2.49 0.57
C TYR A 158 2.72 -3.61 -0.32
N MET A 159 2.72 -3.34 -1.63
CA MET A 159 2.68 -4.31 -2.70
C MET A 159 4.05 -4.32 -3.38
N SER A 160 4.72 -5.48 -3.44
CA SER A 160 6.01 -5.59 -4.13
C SER A 160 5.83 -5.36 -5.62
N ARG A 161 6.72 -4.54 -6.21
CA ARG A 161 6.54 -3.87 -7.49
C ARG A 161 5.27 -3.02 -7.46
N ASN A 162 4.12 -3.62 -7.81
CA ASN A 162 2.82 -2.97 -7.88
C ASN A 162 1.69 -3.95 -7.54
N LEU A 163 0.47 -3.41 -7.40
CA LEU A 163 -0.71 -4.17 -7.06
C LEU A 163 -0.97 -5.33 -8.05
N GLU A 164 -0.83 -5.11 -9.35
CA GLU A 164 -1.11 -6.11 -10.38
C GLU A 164 -0.16 -7.30 -10.28
N HIS A 165 1.12 -7.05 -9.99
CA HIS A 165 2.11 -8.09 -9.75
C HIS A 165 1.81 -8.87 -8.46
N ALA A 166 1.58 -8.17 -7.35
CA ALA A 166 1.32 -8.81 -6.07
C ALA A 166 0.04 -9.67 -6.11
N LEU A 167 -1.08 -9.09 -6.53
CA LEU A 167 -2.38 -9.76 -6.44
C LEU A 167 -2.68 -10.73 -7.60
N SER A 168 -2.19 -10.44 -8.81
CA SER A 168 -2.57 -11.15 -10.03
C SER A 168 -1.41 -11.82 -10.76
N ASP A 169 -0.20 -11.80 -10.17
CA ASP A 169 1.02 -12.36 -10.77
C ASP A 169 1.32 -11.82 -12.18
N CYS A 170 1.00 -10.54 -12.40
CA CYS A 170 1.23 -9.88 -13.67
C CYS A 170 2.55 -9.11 -13.61
N SER A 171 3.63 -9.70 -14.12
CA SER A 171 4.99 -9.15 -14.05
C SER A 171 5.31 -8.15 -15.16
N GLY A 172 4.56 -8.19 -16.27
CA GLY A 172 4.80 -7.33 -17.43
C GLY A 172 4.11 -5.98 -17.33
N ARG A 173 4.37 -5.14 -18.33
CA ARG A 173 3.66 -3.86 -18.49
C ARG A 173 2.17 -4.08 -18.69
N VAL A 174 1.38 -3.30 -18.00
CA VAL A 174 -0.07 -3.32 -18.10
C VAL A 174 -0.59 -1.98 -18.58
N THR A 175 -1.50 -2.00 -19.55
CA THR A 175 -2.28 -0.84 -19.96
C THR A 175 -3.31 -0.51 -18.88
N GLN A 176 -3.83 0.72 -18.88
CA GLN A 176 -4.89 1.11 -17.95
C GLN A 176 -6.11 0.19 -18.05
N GLN A 177 -6.52 -0.19 -19.26
CA GLN A 177 -7.61 -1.15 -19.47
C GLN A 177 -7.31 -2.51 -18.82
N LYS A 178 -6.08 -3.02 -19.00
CA LYS A 178 -5.68 -4.28 -18.39
C LYS A 178 -5.68 -4.22 -16.84
N LYS A 179 -5.30 -3.08 -16.25
CA LYS A 179 -5.40 -2.85 -14.81
C LYS A 179 -6.85 -2.98 -14.31
N TYR A 180 -7.80 -2.34 -14.99
CA TYR A 180 -9.22 -2.45 -14.67
C TYR A 180 -9.73 -3.88 -14.78
N ASP A 181 -9.33 -4.61 -15.83
CA ASP A 181 -9.76 -6.00 -16.03
C ASP A 181 -9.21 -6.91 -14.94
N LEU A 182 -7.94 -6.75 -14.54
CA LEU A 182 -7.32 -7.48 -13.44
C LEU A 182 -8.01 -7.16 -12.10
N ALA A 183 -8.28 -5.89 -11.82
CA ALA A 183 -8.96 -5.46 -10.61
C ALA A 183 -10.37 -6.03 -10.51
N ARG A 184 -11.15 -6.00 -11.61
CA ARG A 184 -12.49 -6.62 -11.67
C ARG A 184 -12.44 -8.13 -11.47
N LYS A 185 -11.49 -8.81 -12.11
CA LYS A 185 -11.31 -10.27 -11.96
C LYS A 185 -10.97 -10.62 -10.52
N PHE A 186 -10.07 -9.87 -9.89
CA PHE A 186 -9.70 -10.04 -8.50
C PHE A 186 -10.90 -9.82 -7.57
N SER A 187 -11.61 -8.69 -7.72
CA SER A 187 -12.80 -8.36 -6.94
C SER A 187 -13.90 -9.40 -7.08
N LYS A 188 -14.10 -9.97 -8.29
CA LYS A 188 -15.05 -11.05 -8.52
C LYS A 188 -14.64 -12.35 -7.81
N LYS A 189 -13.34 -12.68 -7.81
CA LYS A 189 -12.83 -13.92 -7.22
C LYS A 189 -12.86 -13.88 -5.70
N TYR A 190 -12.39 -12.78 -5.11
CA TYR A 190 -12.17 -12.69 -3.66
C TYR A 190 -13.19 -11.81 -2.91
N GLY A 191 -14.08 -11.12 -3.63
CA GLY A 191 -14.98 -10.13 -3.03
C GLY A 191 -15.92 -10.67 -1.95
N THR A 192 -16.24 -11.97 -1.95
CA THR A 192 -17.03 -12.66 -0.93
C THR A 192 -16.34 -13.91 -0.37
N ASP A 193 -15.20 -14.29 -0.94
CA ASP A 193 -14.39 -15.42 -0.50
C ASP A 193 -13.33 -14.93 0.51
N VAL A 194 -13.76 -14.77 1.76
CA VAL A 194 -12.90 -14.30 2.86
C VAL A 194 -11.75 -15.27 3.12
N ILE A 195 -12.02 -16.58 3.06
CA ILE A 195 -11.00 -17.61 3.33
C ILE A 195 -9.94 -17.59 2.22
N GLY A 196 -10.34 -17.67 0.96
CA GLY A 196 -9.40 -17.61 -0.16
C GLY A 196 -8.63 -16.28 -0.22
N PHE A 197 -9.24 -15.16 0.22
CA PHE A 197 -8.54 -13.90 0.33
C PHE A 197 -7.45 -13.94 1.42
N LEU A 198 -7.75 -14.50 2.59
CA LEU A 198 -6.78 -14.67 3.68
C LEU A 198 -5.64 -15.64 3.32
N GLU A 199 -5.95 -16.72 2.61
CA GLU A 199 -4.94 -17.64 2.07
C GLU A 199 -3.99 -16.93 1.11
N LEU A 200 -4.53 -16.11 0.19
CA LEU A 200 -3.71 -15.29 -0.69
C LEU A 200 -2.83 -14.31 0.09
N LEU A 201 -3.39 -13.58 1.05
CA LEU A 201 -2.62 -12.66 1.88
C LEU A 201 -1.52 -13.39 2.67
N THR A 202 -1.78 -14.61 3.12
CA THR A 202 -0.80 -15.44 3.82
C THR A 202 0.30 -15.93 2.88
N PHE A 203 -0.05 -16.32 1.65
CA PHE A 203 0.91 -16.69 0.61
C PHE A 203 1.86 -15.53 0.24
N LEU A 204 1.32 -14.31 0.15
CA LEU A 204 2.09 -13.10 -0.21
C LEU A 204 2.94 -12.56 0.95
N ALA A 205 2.61 -12.93 2.19
CA ALA A 205 3.23 -12.37 3.37
C ALA A 205 4.62 -12.96 3.62
N PRO A 206 5.66 -12.14 3.85
CA PRO A 206 6.90 -12.65 4.39
C PRO A 206 6.70 -13.20 5.81
N VAL A 207 7.59 -14.08 6.22
CA VAL A 207 7.58 -14.63 7.58
C VAL A 207 7.91 -13.54 8.61
N GLY A 208 7.21 -13.55 9.75
CA GLY A 208 7.48 -12.67 10.88
C GLY A 208 6.44 -11.59 11.12
N SER A 209 6.79 -10.64 11.97
CA SER A 209 5.94 -9.53 12.38
C SER A 209 5.80 -8.45 11.30
N TYR A 210 4.94 -7.46 11.57
CA TYR A 210 4.84 -6.26 10.73
C TYR A 210 6.21 -5.57 10.51
N GLN A 211 7.04 -5.46 11.54
CA GLN A 211 8.37 -4.85 11.40
C GLN A 211 9.32 -5.73 10.59
N ASP A 212 9.29 -7.06 10.80
CA ASP A 212 10.11 -8.00 10.03
C ASP A 212 9.76 -7.96 8.54
N SER A 213 8.50 -7.74 8.18
CA SER A 213 8.07 -7.60 6.79
C SER A 213 8.73 -6.42 6.08
N TRP A 214 8.93 -5.30 6.77
CA TRP A 214 9.64 -4.14 6.23
C TRP A 214 11.15 -4.34 6.15
N VAL A 215 11.74 -5.11 7.07
CA VAL A 215 13.14 -5.55 6.98
C VAL A 215 13.32 -6.48 5.78
N TYR A 216 12.38 -7.42 5.59
CA TYR A 216 12.40 -8.36 4.46
C TYR A 216 12.38 -7.63 3.11
N VAL A 217 11.40 -6.76 2.86
CA VAL A 217 11.25 -6.09 1.56
C VAL A 217 12.41 -5.14 1.23
N ALA A 218 13.11 -4.65 2.27
CA ALA A 218 14.26 -3.77 2.13
C ALA A 218 15.61 -4.49 1.93
N ARG A 219 15.61 -5.83 1.90
CA ARG A 219 16.80 -6.64 1.72
C ARG A 219 16.91 -7.12 0.27
N ASP A 220 18.13 -7.06 -0.27
CA ASP A 220 18.48 -7.59 -1.59
C ASP A 220 17.51 -7.11 -2.69
N ASN A 221 16.95 -8.04 -3.46
CA ASN A 221 15.97 -7.78 -4.52
C ASN A 221 14.51 -8.10 -4.10
N ASN A 222 14.22 -8.29 -2.81
CA ASN A 222 12.89 -8.71 -2.34
C ASN A 222 11.77 -7.75 -2.74
N SER A 223 12.07 -6.46 -2.93
CA SER A 223 11.08 -5.50 -3.45
C SER A 223 10.72 -5.71 -4.92
N LEU A 224 11.42 -6.58 -5.64
CA LEU A 224 11.11 -7.02 -7.01
C LEU A 224 10.36 -8.36 -7.02
N LEU A 225 10.46 -9.16 -5.96
CA LEU A 225 9.78 -10.45 -5.88
C LEU A 225 8.30 -10.25 -5.52
N ARG A 226 7.46 -11.18 -5.92
CA ARG A 226 6.03 -11.14 -5.61
C ARG A 226 5.78 -11.24 -4.11
N GLY A 227 5.09 -10.26 -3.53
CA GLY A 227 4.82 -10.24 -2.10
C GLY A 227 4.04 -9.01 -1.63
N SER A 228 3.57 -9.06 -0.39
CA SER A 228 2.87 -7.97 0.30
C SER A 228 2.90 -8.21 1.81
N ASN A 229 2.92 -7.15 2.60
CA ASN A 229 2.72 -7.24 4.05
C ASN A 229 1.30 -6.86 4.48
N MET A 230 0.33 -6.92 3.59
CA MET A 230 -1.06 -6.58 3.91
C MET A 230 -1.60 -7.42 5.09
N LYS A 231 -1.25 -8.71 5.15
CA LYS A 231 -1.64 -9.58 6.28
C LYS A 231 -1.16 -9.02 7.61
N GLN A 232 0.16 -8.83 7.75
CA GLN A 232 0.75 -8.30 8.99
C GLN A 232 0.23 -6.89 9.31
N THR A 233 -0.06 -6.09 8.28
CA THR A 233 -0.66 -4.76 8.45
C THR A 233 -2.05 -4.87 9.08
N LEU A 234 -2.91 -5.74 8.57
CA LEU A 234 -4.26 -5.96 9.11
C LEU A 234 -4.23 -6.57 10.53
N GLU A 235 -3.31 -7.50 10.79
CA GLU A 235 -3.09 -8.08 12.13
C GLU A 235 -2.63 -7.03 13.16
N ALA A 236 -1.89 -6.02 12.72
CA ALA A 236 -1.36 -4.96 13.57
C ALA A 236 -2.32 -3.78 13.80
N LEU A 237 -3.54 -3.81 13.24
CA LEU A 237 -4.57 -2.80 13.50
C LEU A 237 -5.15 -2.95 14.90
N PRO A 238 -5.59 -1.85 15.55
CA PRO A 238 -6.30 -1.92 16.84
C PRO A 238 -7.54 -2.84 16.77
N SER A 239 -8.37 -2.65 15.74
CA SER A 239 -9.54 -3.49 15.43
C SER A 239 -9.18 -4.44 14.28
N SER A 240 -8.34 -5.44 14.55
CA SER A 240 -7.84 -6.36 13.53
C SER A 240 -8.95 -7.31 13.04
N PRO A 241 -9.31 -7.29 11.75
CA PRO A 241 -10.35 -8.18 11.23
C PRO A 241 -9.89 -9.65 11.12
N ILE A 242 -8.58 -9.90 11.13
CA ILE A 242 -8.02 -11.26 10.98
C ILE A 242 -8.13 -12.06 12.28
N LYS A 243 -7.96 -11.42 13.45
CA LYS A 243 -8.02 -12.10 14.75
C LYS A 243 -9.36 -12.77 15.02
N ALA A 244 -10.44 -12.21 14.48
CA ALA A 244 -11.78 -12.78 14.63
C ALA A 244 -11.97 -14.05 13.79
N VAL A 245 -11.40 -14.12 12.59
CA VAL A 245 -11.53 -15.27 11.68
C VAL A 245 -10.72 -16.48 12.17
N SER A 246 -9.61 -16.24 12.88
CA SER A 246 -8.76 -17.32 13.45
C SER A 246 -9.42 -18.01 14.66
N SER A 247 -10.58 -17.54 15.10
CA SER A 247 -11.33 -18.07 16.25
C SER A 247 -12.56 -18.88 15.82
N LEU A 248 -12.80 -19.00 14.52
CA LEU A 248 -13.86 -19.82 13.91
C LEU A 248 -13.29 -21.15 13.42
#